data_49ab9e3fec386def88e3d03407257d4e
#
_entry.id   49ab9e3fec386def88e3d03407257d4e
#
_cell.length_a   1.000
_cell.length_b   1.000
_cell.length_c   1.000
_cell.angle_alpha   90.00
_cell.angle_beta   90.00
_cell.angle_gamma   90.00
#
_symmetry.space_group_name_H-M   'P 1'
#
loop_
_entity.id
_entity.type
_entity.pdbx_description
1 polymer ?
#
loop_
_entity_poly.entity_id
_entity_poly.type
_entity_poly.pdbx_seq_one_letter_code
_entity_poly.pdbx_strand_id
1 'polypeptide(L)'
;MTRPVHNETVNPNALSEHARGALVDELYAAHAQIFGGVSKAEFAKYVVDSPADRTRIQVYRDAGRVVGYFAVHTFVEHIDGQRWVVLRAEAGKLPAYRRSISGTLMIAEVLRACLRHPRARKAYLGCFVHPSAYVAMGHVAPKMYPHWEQPTPADTQRVMDRLANNFGLDRVDEIDSGLRKVGWITRETDEERASWARRHDVMSEFYMARNPGYRRGDGLVVLIPLSAAAFVEGTLRHMRRALGRRFKRLSTARLTAPQTHQSNAKARTQTRSNRVLSLASPPA
;
A
#
# COMPACT_ATOMS: atom_id res chain seq x y z
N MET A 1 -15.03 17.52 -5.26
CA MET A 1 -13.60 17.86 -5.48
C MET A 1 -12.81 17.37 -4.28
N THR A 2 -11.96 16.37 -4.43
CA THR A 2 -11.05 15.91 -3.37
C THR A 2 -9.93 16.93 -3.22
N ARG A 3 -9.81 17.53 -2.03
CA ARG A 3 -8.69 18.44 -1.71
C ARG A 3 -7.37 17.69 -1.87
N PRO A 4 -6.30 18.34 -2.36
CA PRO A 4 -5.00 17.70 -2.47
C PRO A 4 -4.45 17.39 -1.07
N VAL A 5 -4.14 16.12 -0.82
CA VAL A 5 -3.46 15.69 0.40
C VAL A 5 -2.00 16.14 0.29
N HIS A 6 -1.59 17.00 1.21
CA HIS A 6 -0.18 17.40 1.34
C HIS A 6 0.62 16.30 2.03
N ASN A 7 1.86 16.07 1.62
CA ASN A 7 2.76 15.17 2.31
C ASN A 7 4.11 15.83 2.57
N GLU A 8 4.68 15.53 3.73
CA GLU A 8 6.02 15.94 4.15
C GLU A 8 6.79 14.74 4.66
N THR A 9 8.13 14.78 4.55
CA THR A 9 8.98 13.72 5.08
C THR A 9 9.77 14.25 6.26
N VAL A 10 9.56 13.66 7.42
CA VAL A 10 10.16 14.03 8.69
C VAL A 10 11.30 13.07 9.07
N ASN A 11 12.38 13.63 9.61
CA ASN A 11 13.42 12.89 10.32
C ASN A 11 13.20 13.06 11.83
N PRO A 12 12.64 12.09 12.55
CA PRO A 12 12.35 12.27 13.98
C PRO A 12 13.61 12.51 14.81
N ASN A 13 14.76 11.94 14.41
CA ASN A 13 16.02 12.12 15.13
C ASN A 13 16.62 13.54 14.99
N ALA A 14 16.10 14.36 14.09
CA ALA A 14 16.52 15.76 13.93
C ALA A 14 15.58 16.74 14.69
N LEU A 15 14.53 16.25 15.30
CA LEU A 15 13.57 17.06 16.07
C LEU A 15 14.03 17.25 17.50
N SER A 16 13.67 18.39 18.10
CA SER A 16 13.73 18.56 19.55
C SER A 16 12.78 17.57 20.24
N GLU A 17 13.02 17.29 21.52
CA GLU A 17 12.15 16.40 22.31
C GLU A 17 10.69 16.87 22.28
N HIS A 18 10.44 18.15 22.47
CA HIS A 18 9.12 18.74 22.40
C HIS A 18 8.45 18.54 21.02
N ALA A 19 9.16 18.83 19.92
CA ALA A 19 8.64 18.66 18.56
C ALA A 19 8.39 17.18 18.22
N ARG A 20 9.23 16.29 18.74
CA ARG A 20 9.05 14.84 18.58
C ARG A 20 7.84 14.32 19.36
N GLY A 21 7.63 14.81 20.59
CA GLY A 21 6.43 14.51 21.37
C GLY A 21 5.15 14.97 20.66
N ALA A 22 5.14 16.18 20.12
CA ALA A 22 4.02 16.70 19.34
C ALA A 22 3.75 15.84 18.08
N LEU A 23 4.80 15.40 17.39
CA LEU A 23 4.67 14.48 16.25
C LEU A 23 4.03 13.15 16.67
N VAL A 24 4.45 12.57 17.79
CA VAL A 24 3.84 11.34 18.35
C VAL A 24 2.35 11.54 18.57
N ASP A 25 1.95 12.66 19.20
CA ASP A 25 0.55 12.95 19.50
C ASP A 25 -0.31 13.03 18.22
N GLU A 26 0.17 13.76 17.23
CA GLU A 26 -0.54 13.89 15.95
C GLU A 26 -0.67 12.57 15.18
N LEU A 27 0.42 11.81 15.12
CA LEU A 27 0.43 10.53 14.41
C LEU A 27 -0.42 9.49 15.14
N TYR A 28 -0.35 9.44 16.47
CA TYR A 28 -1.14 8.51 17.28
C TYR A 28 -2.64 8.81 17.21
N ALA A 29 -3.03 10.09 17.16
CA ALA A 29 -4.43 10.47 16.98
C ALA A 29 -5.03 9.92 15.66
N ALA A 30 -4.24 9.87 14.58
CA ALA A 30 -4.65 9.22 13.35
C ALA A 30 -4.56 7.68 13.46
N HIS A 31 -3.49 7.15 14.07
CA HIS A 31 -3.30 5.72 14.29
C HIS A 31 -4.46 5.08 15.04
N ALA A 32 -4.90 5.68 16.14
CA ALA A 32 -5.98 5.16 16.99
C ALA A 32 -7.34 5.07 16.27
N GLN A 33 -7.51 5.79 15.15
CA GLN A 33 -8.70 5.67 14.28
C GLN A 33 -8.57 4.54 13.26
N ILE A 34 -7.35 4.05 13.00
CA ILE A 34 -7.05 3.02 11.99
C ILE A 34 -6.82 1.67 12.66
N PHE A 35 -6.13 1.68 13.79
CA PHE A 35 -5.77 0.49 14.56
C PHE A 35 -6.19 0.64 16.02
N GLY A 36 -6.43 -0.49 16.66
CA GLY A 36 -6.54 -0.64 18.11
C GLY A 36 -5.42 -1.54 18.63
N GLY A 37 -5.41 -1.76 19.94
CA GLY A 37 -4.57 -2.78 20.58
C GLY A 37 -3.21 -2.31 21.09
N VAL A 38 -2.74 -1.10 20.75
CA VAL A 38 -1.47 -0.55 21.25
C VAL A 38 -1.66 0.81 21.93
N SER A 39 -0.88 1.04 22.97
CA SER A 39 -0.79 2.32 23.66
C SER A 39 0.00 3.35 22.84
N LYS A 40 -0.14 4.64 23.21
CA LYS A 40 0.66 5.72 22.61
C LYS A 40 2.16 5.51 22.81
N ALA A 41 2.57 4.98 23.97
CA ALA A 41 3.98 4.72 24.27
C ALA A 41 4.55 3.59 23.36
N GLU A 42 3.81 2.51 23.17
CA GLU A 42 4.20 1.43 22.26
C GLU A 42 4.25 1.94 20.81
N PHE A 43 3.26 2.70 20.39
CA PHE A 43 3.25 3.33 19.07
C PHE A 43 4.49 4.21 18.86
N ALA A 44 4.81 5.09 19.82
CA ALA A 44 5.99 5.95 19.75
C ALA A 44 7.27 5.14 19.56
N LYS A 45 7.45 4.09 20.38
CA LYS A 45 8.62 3.18 20.32
C LYS A 45 8.79 2.52 18.94
N TYR A 46 7.69 2.14 18.27
CA TYR A 46 7.78 1.46 16.97
C TYR A 46 7.89 2.42 15.80
N VAL A 47 7.24 3.60 15.87
CA VAL A 47 7.07 4.47 14.69
C VAL A 47 7.99 5.69 14.73
N VAL A 48 8.16 6.33 15.88
CA VAL A 48 8.91 7.59 16.00
C VAL A 48 10.27 7.39 16.65
N ASP A 49 10.31 6.67 17.79
CA ASP A 49 11.51 6.46 18.61
C ASP A 49 12.17 5.10 18.30
N SER A 50 12.03 4.63 17.08
CA SER A 50 12.61 3.37 16.63
C SER A 50 14.14 3.35 16.80
N PRO A 51 14.73 2.24 17.31
CA PRO A 51 16.18 2.08 17.45
C PRO A 51 16.89 1.83 16.10
N ALA A 52 16.23 2.08 14.99
CA ALA A 52 16.80 1.92 13.65
C ALA A 52 17.97 2.88 13.41
N ASP A 53 18.98 2.45 12.63
CA ASP A 53 20.09 3.30 12.17
C ASP A 53 19.57 4.53 11.40
N ARG A 54 18.38 4.42 10.82
CA ARG A 54 17.73 5.53 10.13
C ARG A 54 16.21 5.36 10.12
N THR A 55 15.50 6.41 10.50
CA THR A 55 14.04 6.53 10.41
C THR A 55 13.66 7.71 9.52
N ARG A 56 12.66 7.52 8.67
CA ARG A 56 11.98 8.55 7.90
C ARG A 56 10.48 8.32 7.93
N ILE A 57 9.73 9.38 8.21
CA ILE A 57 8.28 9.30 8.34
C ILE A 57 7.67 10.26 7.34
N GLN A 58 6.89 9.72 6.39
CA GLN A 58 6.05 10.51 5.51
C GLN A 58 4.71 10.73 6.21
N VAL A 59 4.38 11.99 6.48
CA VAL A 59 3.14 12.41 7.11
C VAL A 59 2.20 12.94 6.04
N TYR A 60 0.96 12.47 6.02
CA TYR A 60 -0.08 12.91 5.09
C TYR A 60 -1.08 13.79 5.82
N ARG A 61 -1.29 15.01 5.31
CA ARG A 61 -2.19 16.00 5.91
C ARG A 61 -3.29 16.44 4.93
N ASP A 62 -4.49 16.60 5.45
CA ASP A 62 -5.61 17.29 4.80
C ASP A 62 -6.07 18.42 5.71
N ALA A 63 -6.04 19.65 5.20
CA ALA A 63 -6.34 20.87 5.96
C ALA A 63 -5.60 20.97 7.32
N GLY A 64 -4.30 20.60 7.33
CA GLY A 64 -3.45 20.60 8.53
C GLY A 64 -3.59 19.36 9.42
N ARG A 65 -4.67 18.59 9.32
CA ARG A 65 -4.89 17.39 10.11
C ARG A 65 -4.16 16.20 9.53
N VAL A 66 -3.51 15.38 10.36
CA VAL A 66 -2.91 14.11 9.94
C VAL A 66 -4.01 13.12 9.54
N VAL A 67 -3.94 12.61 8.31
CA VAL A 67 -4.87 11.63 7.75
C VAL A 67 -4.20 10.28 7.47
N GLY A 68 -2.90 10.21 7.68
CA GLY A 68 -2.12 8.99 7.56
C GLY A 68 -0.64 9.23 7.71
N TYR A 69 0.11 8.16 7.82
CA TYR A 69 1.57 8.17 7.92
C TYR A 69 2.15 6.92 7.24
N PHE A 70 3.43 7.03 6.88
CA PHE A 70 4.24 5.93 6.38
C PHE A 70 5.66 6.10 6.91
N ALA A 71 6.01 5.32 7.93
CA ALA A 71 7.35 5.29 8.50
C ALA A 71 8.17 4.20 7.83
N VAL A 72 9.43 4.51 7.52
CA VAL A 72 10.42 3.55 7.01
C VAL A 72 11.64 3.58 7.91
N HIS A 73 12.01 2.42 8.41
CA HIS A 73 13.14 2.18 9.29
C HIS A 73 14.17 1.33 8.56
N THR A 74 15.44 1.75 8.62
CA THR A 74 16.56 1.02 8.06
C THR A 74 17.43 0.52 9.19
N PHE A 75 17.69 -0.77 9.23
CA PHE A 75 18.55 -1.45 10.19
C PHE A 75 19.76 -2.09 9.47
N VAL A 76 20.90 -2.09 10.12
CA VAL A 76 22.10 -2.80 9.66
C VAL A 76 22.32 -3.99 10.57
N GLU A 77 22.05 -5.19 10.08
CA GLU A 77 22.11 -6.43 10.83
C GLU A 77 23.25 -7.32 10.35
N HIS A 78 23.72 -8.23 11.22
CA HIS A 78 24.69 -9.26 10.88
C HIS A 78 24.07 -10.65 11.15
N ILE A 79 23.91 -11.43 10.09
CA ILE A 79 23.31 -12.77 10.13
C ILE A 79 24.29 -13.72 9.47
N ASP A 80 24.75 -14.73 10.23
CA ASP A 80 25.64 -15.79 9.77
C ASP A 80 26.89 -15.21 9.05
N GLY A 81 27.53 -14.19 9.67
CA GLY A 81 28.70 -13.50 9.14
C GLY A 81 28.44 -12.57 7.96
N GLN A 82 27.21 -12.46 7.50
CA GLN A 82 26.83 -11.60 6.39
C GLN A 82 26.16 -10.32 6.86
N ARG A 83 26.54 -9.19 6.26
CA ARG A 83 25.90 -7.91 6.51
C ARG A 83 24.61 -7.81 5.73
N TRP A 84 23.53 -7.45 6.44
CA TRP A 84 22.22 -7.18 5.90
C TRP A 84 21.81 -5.73 6.13
N VAL A 85 21.10 -5.17 5.17
CA VAL A 85 20.35 -3.92 5.36
C VAL A 85 18.88 -4.28 5.27
N VAL A 86 18.18 -4.15 6.41
CA VAL A 86 16.79 -4.54 6.53
C VAL A 86 15.94 -3.28 6.65
N LEU A 87 15.00 -3.12 5.71
CA LEU A 87 14.00 -2.09 5.78
C LEU A 87 12.75 -2.66 6.44
N ARG A 88 12.20 -1.90 7.40
CA ARG A 88 10.88 -2.16 7.98
C ARG A 88 9.98 -0.95 7.71
N ALA A 89 8.68 -1.15 7.69
CA ALA A 89 7.76 -0.04 7.54
C ALA A 89 6.48 -0.27 8.32
N GLU A 90 6.02 0.80 8.93
CA GLU A 90 4.74 0.93 9.59
C GLU A 90 3.91 2.00 8.88
N ALA A 91 2.67 1.66 8.54
CA ALA A 91 1.81 2.56 7.77
C ALA A 91 0.36 2.49 8.24
N GLY A 92 -0.28 3.63 8.26
CA GLY A 92 -1.71 3.73 8.48
C GLY A 92 -2.31 4.89 7.72
N LYS A 93 -3.54 4.72 7.24
CA LYS A 93 -4.34 5.77 6.63
C LYS A 93 -5.79 5.65 7.03
N LEU A 94 -6.41 6.79 7.29
CA LEU A 94 -7.85 6.85 7.49
C LEU A 94 -8.58 6.26 6.27
N PRO A 95 -9.71 5.58 6.45
CA PRO A 95 -10.43 4.88 5.38
C PRO A 95 -10.67 5.72 4.14
N ALA A 96 -11.08 6.99 4.30
CA ALA A 96 -11.34 7.91 3.20
C ALA A 96 -10.11 8.22 2.32
N TYR A 97 -8.88 8.00 2.84
CA TYR A 97 -7.63 8.36 2.18
C TYR A 97 -6.80 7.16 1.70
N ARG A 98 -7.30 5.93 1.82
CA ARG A 98 -6.55 4.69 1.51
C ARG A 98 -5.99 4.63 0.09
N ARG A 99 -6.61 5.30 -0.88
CA ARG A 99 -6.19 5.29 -2.30
C ARG A 99 -5.07 6.27 -2.67
N SER A 100 -4.64 7.14 -1.75
CA SER A 100 -3.72 8.26 -2.03
C SER A 100 -2.28 8.05 -1.54
N ILE A 101 -1.82 6.80 -1.28
CA ILE A 101 -0.42 6.54 -0.89
C ILE A 101 0.49 6.48 -2.09
N SER A 102 1.58 7.25 -2.04
CA SER A 102 2.73 7.04 -2.91
C SER A 102 3.78 6.18 -2.19
N GLY A 103 4.31 5.16 -2.83
CA GLY A 103 5.44 4.36 -2.32
C GLY A 103 6.81 5.05 -2.53
N THR A 104 6.83 6.35 -2.79
CA THR A 104 8.05 7.07 -3.16
C THR A 104 9.10 7.07 -2.04
N LEU A 105 8.69 7.16 -0.78
CA LEU A 105 9.62 7.09 0.34
C LEU A 105 10.32 5.73 0.41
N MET A 106 9.59 4.62 0.28
CA MET A 106 10.19 3.29 0.26
C MET A 106 11.20 3.15 -0.88
N ILE A 107 10.86 3.62 -2.07
CA ILE A 107 11.75 3.62 -3.23
C ILE A 107 13.04 4.38 -2.94
N ALA A 108 12.93 5.58 -2.38
CA ALA A 108 14.08 6.41 -2.03
C ALA A 108 14.99 5.73 -1.00
N GLU A 109 14.41 5.11 0.05
CA GLU A 109 15.19 4.43 1.09
C GLU A 109 15.82 3.11 0.56
N VAL A 110 15.16 2.37 -0.34
CA VAL A 110 15.75 1.20 -1.02
C VAL A 110 16.94 1.63 -1.88
N LEU A 111 16.81 2.66 -2.71
CA LEU A 111 17.91 3.18 -3.54
C LEU A 111 19.06 3.66 -2.67
N ARG A 112 18.79 4.38 -1.58
CA ARG A 112 19.79 4.81 -0.63
C ARG A 112 20.52 3.62 0.01
N ALA A 113 19.81 2.57 0.41
CA ALA A 113 20.40 1.35 0.95
C ALA A 113 21.31 0.65 -0.08
N CYS A 114 20.91 0.62 -1.34
CA CYS A 114 21.73 0.07 -2.43
C CYS A 114 23.03 0.86 -2.64
N LEU A 115 22.93 2.19 -2.63
CA LEU A 115 24.10 3.06 -2.83
C LEU A 115 25.06 3.04 -1.63
N ARG A 116 24.54 3.08 -0.40
CA ARG A 116 25.36 3.13 0.80
C ARG A 116 25.98 1.80 1.22
N HIS A 117 25.34 0.70 0.86
CA HIS A 117 25.73 -0.65 1.26
C HIS A 117 25.76 -1.60 0.05
N PRO A 118 26.59 -1.35 -0.97
CA PRO A 118 26.55 -2.10 -2.23
C PRO A 118 26.78 -3.61 -2.05
N ARG A 119 27.61 -4.01 -1.09
CA ARG A 119 27.94 -5.43 -0.81
C ARG A 119 27.03 -6.11 0.19
N ALA A 120 26.21 -5.37 0.94
CA ALA A 120 25.28 -5.97 1.90
C ALA A 120 24.10 -6.65 1.19
N ARG A 121 23.60 -7.74 1.76
CA ARG A 121 22.28 -8.25 1.39
C ARG A 121 21.20 -7.28 1.85
N LYS A 122 20.11 -7.19 1.13
CA LYS A 122 19.03 -6.24 1.42
C LYS A 122 17.69 -6.95 1.41
N ALA A 123 16.86 -6.63 2.39
CA ALA A 123 15.51 -7.15 2.46
C ALA A 123 14.56 -6.10 3.06
N TYR A 124 13.30 -6.18 2.68
CA TYR A 124 12.22 -5.63 3.46
C TYR A 124 11.69 -6.74 4.37
N LEU A 125 11.51 -6.44 5.66
CA LEU A 125 10.85 -7.32 6.62
C LEU A 125 9.62 -6.61 7.17
N GLY A 126 8.44 -7.12 6.88
CA GLY A 126 7.17 -6.69 7.46
C GLY A 126 6.57 -7.75 8.35
N CYS A 127 5.72 -7.32 9.27
CA CYS A 127 4.86 -8.21 10.04
C CYS A 127 3.42 -7.79 9.74
N PHE A 128 2.78 -8.44 8.78
CA PHE A 128 1.50 -8.00 8.24
C PHE A 128 0.35 -8.46 9.13
N VAL A 129 -0.41 -7.50 9.66
CA VAL A 129 -1.55 -7.73 10.55
C VAL A 129 -2.89 -7.75 9.82
N HIS A 130 -2.88 -7.61 8.47
CA HIS A 130 -4.11 -7.58 7.68
C HIS A 130 -3.87 -8.11 6.26
N PRO A 131 -4.80 -8.89 5.67
CA PRO A 131 -4.65 -9.48 4.33
C PRO A 131 -4.39 -8.45 3.24
N SER A 132 -4.91 -7.22 3.37
CA SER A 132 -4.70 -6.15 2.37
C SER A 132 -3.23 -5.82 2.16
N ALA A 133 -2.41 -5.86 3.22
CA ALA A 133 -0.97 -5.59 3.12
C ALA A 133 -0.25 -6.72 2.36
N TYR A 134 -0.57 -7.97 2.67
CA TYR A 134 -0.01 -9.14 1.99
C TYR A 134 -0.36 -9.14 0.50
N VAL A 135 -1.63 -8.95 0.15
CA VAL A 135 -2.12 -8.90 -1.23
C VAL A 135 -1.49 -7.72 -1.99
N ALA A 136 -1.40 -6.54 -1.37
CA ALA A 136 -0.77 -5.38 -1.99
C ALA A 136 0.71 -5.64 -2.33
N MET A 137 1.46 -6.23 -1.38
CA MET A 137 2.86 -6.60 -1.59
C MET A 137 3.03 -7.71 -2.62
N GLY A 138 2.20 -8.75 -2.60
CA GLY A 138 2.20 -9.83 -3.59
C GLY A 138 2.00 -9.33 -5.04
N HIS A 139 1.29 -8.21 -5.20
CA HIS A 139 1.12 -7.60 -6.50
C HIS A 139 2.36 -6.86 -7.03
N VAL A 140 3.25 -6.37 -6.18
CA VAL A 140 4.38 -5.52 -6.57
C VAL A 140 5.73 -6.20 -6.38
N ALA A 141 5.86 -7.10 -5.40
CA ALA A 141 7.09 -7.82 -5.14
C ALA A 141 7.26 -9.01 -6.08
N PRO A 142 8.36 -9.11 -6.83
CA PRO A 142 8.61 -10.26 -7.72
C PRO A 142 8.93 -11.54 -6.93
N LYS A 143 9.50 -11.40 -5.73
CA LYS A 143 9.74 -12.47 -4.75
C LYS A 143 9.27 -12.00 -3.38
N MET A 144 8.53 -12.84 -2.70
CA MET A 144 8.02 -12.59 -1.35
C MET A 144 7.93 -13.92 -0.59
N TYR A 145 8.28 -13.93 0.67
CA TYR A 145 8.22 -15.11 1.53
C TYR A 145 7.46 -14.79 2.81
N PRO A 146 6.54 -15.69 3.29
CA PRO A 146 6.10 -16.88 2.59
C PRO A 146 5.33 -16.54 1.30
N HIS A 147 5.37 -17.46 0.33
CA HIS A 147 4.68 -17.31 -0.96
C HIS A 147 3.49 -18.28 -1.03
N TRP A 148 2.42 -17.88 -1.70
CA TRP A 148 1.17 -18.66 -1.80
C TRP A 148 1.27 -19.89 -2.70
N GLU A 149 2.26 -19.96 -3.59
CA GLU A 149 2.45 -21.07 -4.52
C GLU A 149 3.70 -21.90 -4.24
N GLN A 150 4.62 -21.43 -3.40
CA GLN A 150 5.92 -22.07 -3.23
C GLN A 150 6.32 -22.11 -1.74
N PRO A 151 6.93 -23.18 -1.28
CA PRO A 151 7.45 -23.23 0.07
C PRO A 151 8.58 -22.22 0.27
N THR A 152 8.68 -21.69 1.48
CA THR A 152 9.80 -20.85 1.86
C THR A 152 11.08 -21.69 1.96
N PRO A 153 12.17 -21.35 1.25
CA PRO A 153 13.43 -22.07 1.40
C PRO A 153 13.93 -22.03 2.84
N ALA A 154 14.51 -23.13 3.33
CA ALA A 154 14.94 -23.28 4.72
C ALA A 154 15.92 -22.16 5.16
N ASP A 155 16.85 -21.75 4.28
CA ASP A 155 17.78 -20.66 4.56
C ASP A 155 17.06 -19.32 4.71
N THR A 156 16.05 -19.08 3.88
CA THR A 156 15.23 -17.87 3.97
C THR A 156 14.41 -17.87 5.26
N GLN A 157 13.83 -19.01 5.63
CA GLN A 157 13.09 -19.13 6.89
C GLN A 157 13.98 -18.83 8.09
N ARG A 158 15.21 -19.39 8.13
CA ARG A 158 16.17 -19.08 9.20
C ARG A 158 16.48 -17.58 9.30
N VAL A 159 16.67 -16.90 8.16
CA VAL A 159 16.89 -15.44 8.15
C VAL A 159 15.66 -14.70 8.68
N MET A 160 14.46 -15.07 8.25
CA MET A 160 13.20 -14.47 8.71
C MET A 160 13.05 -14.62 10.24
N ASP A 161 13.28 -15.82 10.75
CA ASP A 161 13.16 -16.11 12.19
C ASP A 161 14.18 -15.31 13.00
N ARG A 162 15.42 -15.26 12.54
CA ARG A 162 16.48 -14.50 13.21
C ARG A 162 16.19 -13.02 13.23
N LEU A 163 15.79 -12.45 12.12
CA LEU A 163 15.42 -11.03 12.05
C LEU A 163 14.21 -10.71 12.93
N ALA A 164 13.16 -11.55 12.88
CA ALA A 164 11.99 -11.35 13.73
C ALA A 164 12.34 -11.38 15.23
N ASN A 165 13.23 -12.29 15.63
CA ASN A 165 13.72 -12.38 17.02
C ASN A 165 14.58 -11.16 17.38
N ASN A 166 15.52 -10.73 16.51
CA ASN A 166 16.35 -9.55 16.74
C ASN A 166 15.50 -8.26 16.91
N PHE A 167 14.37 -8.18 16.24
CA PHE A 167 13.43 -7.07 16.38
C PHE A 167 12.46 -7.22 17.56
N GLY A 168 12.63 -8.24 18.40
CA GLY A 168 11.80 -8.46 19.59
C GLY A 168 10.35 -8.79 19.27
N LEU A 169 10.09 -9.43 18.14
CA LEU A 169 8.75 -9.87 17.76
C LEU A 169 8.47 -11.24 18.41
N ASP A 170 7.67 -11.27 19.44
CA ASP A 170 7.30 -12.51 20.14
C ASP A 170 6.50 -13.44 19.26
N ARG A 171 6.74 -14.74 19.37
CA ARG A 171 5.97 -15.78 18.65
C ARG A 171 4.54 -15.85 19.18
N VAL A 172 3.61 -16.16 18.30
CA VAL A 172 2.22 -16.46 18.69
C VAL A 172 2.15 -17.83 19.35
N ASP A 173 2.85 -18.81 18.76
CA ASP A 173 3.06 -20.15 19.29
C ASP A 173 4.47 -20.66 18.95
N GLU A 174 4.84 -21.82 19.49
CA GLU A 174 6.15 -22.42 19.25
C GLU A 174 6.24 -23.17 17.91
N ILE A 175 5.10 -23.54 17.34
CA ILE A 175 5.02 -24.41 16.15
C ILE A 175 5.23 -23.60 14.88
N ASP A 176 4.55 -22.44 14.77
CA ASP A 176 4.66 -21.56 13.60
C ASP A 176 5.52 -20.33 13.87
N SER A 177 6.80 -20.40 13.49
CA SER A 177 7.73 -19.30 13.64
C SER A 177 7.38 -18.06 12.77
N GLY A 178 6.51 -18.22 11.79
CA GLY A 178 6.09 -17.14 10.89
C GLY A 178 5.05 -16.22 11.48
N LEU A 179 4.41 -16.59 12.61
CA LEU A 179 3.40 -15.76 13.26
C LEU A 179 3.96 -15.03 14.48
N ARG A 180 3.69 -13.74 14.58
CA ARG A 180 4.20 -12.88 15.66
C ARG A 180 3.10 -12.06 16.31
N LYS A 181 3.22 -11.84 17.63
CA LYS A 181 2.34 -10.94 18.39
C LYS A 181 2.73 -9.50 18.07
N VAL A 182 1.91 -8.82 17.30
CA VAL A 182 2.13 -7.39 16.93
C VAL A 182 1.25 -6.47 17.75
N GLY A 183 0.05 -6.92 18.06
CA GLY A 183 -0.92 -6.16 18.84
C GLY A 183 -1.69 -5.08 18.05
N TRP A 184 -1.33 -4.82 16.79
CA TRP A 184 -2.04 -3.84 15.95
C TRP A 184 -3.29 -4.47 15.34
N ILE A 185 -4.45 -4.10 15.86
CA ILE A 185 -5.74 -4.62 15.41
C ILE A 185 -6.34 -3.62 14.41
N THR A 186 -6.37 -3.99 13.13
CA THR A 186 -6.98 -3.13 12.09
C THR A 186 -8.47 -2.94 12.37
N ARG A 187 -8.93 -1.68 12.40
CA ARG A 187 -10.34 -1.34 12.52
C ARG A 187 -11.00 -1.51 11.16
N GLU A 188 -11.75 -2.59 11.01
CA GLU A 188 -12.55 -2.88 9.82
C GLU A 188 -14.00 -2.50 10.07
N THR A 189 -14.70 -1.98 9.05
CA THR A 189 -16.17 -1.95 9.06
C THR A 189 -16.73 -3.36 8.84
N ASP A 190 -18.00 -3.56 9.14
CA ASP A 190 -18.65 -4.86 8.89
C ASP A 190 -18.67 -5.21 7.40
N GLU A 191 -18.83 -4.20 6.53
CA GLU A 191 -18.76 -4.37 5.06
C GLU A 191 -17.35 -4.78 4.61
N GLU A 192 -16.30 -4.16 5.15
CA GLU A 192 -14.93 -4.53 4.86
C GLU A 192 -14.66 -5.97 5.30
N ARG A 193 -15.06 -6.33 6.52
CA ARG A 193 -14.94 -7.68 7.07
C ARG A 193 -15.67 -8.72 6.20
N ALA A 194 -16.91 -8.44 5.82
CA ALA A 194 -17.68 -9.30 4.94
C ALA A 194 -17.08 -9.39 3.52
N SER A 195 -16.50 -8.30 3.02
CA SER A 195 -15.81 -8.28 1.73
C SER A 195 -14.57 -9.19 1.73
N TRP A 196 -13.75 -9.15 2.81
CA TRP A 196 -12.60 -10.02 2.94
C TRP A 196 -13.03 -11.50 3.09
N ALA A 197 -14.08 -11.78 3.86
CA ALA A 197 -14.60 -13.15 4.03
C ALA A 197 -15.11 -13.78 2.72
N ARG A 198 -15.59 -12.96 1.78
CA ARG A 198 -16.08 -13.41 0.46
C ARG A 198 -15.00 -13.39 -0.63
N ARG A 199 -13.80 -13.06 -0.29
CA ARG A 199 -12.73 -12.92 -1.28
C ARG A 199 -12.04 -14.26 -1.54
N HIS A 200 -12.07 -14.71 -2.79
CA HIS A 200 -11.57 -16.01 -3.25
C HIS A 200 -10.33 -15.87 -4.15
N ASP A 201 -9.46 -14.89 -3.91
CA ASP A 201 -8.16 -14.87 -4.57
C ASP A 201 -7.11 -15.63 -3.75
N VAL A 202 -6.20 -16.30 -4.44
CA VAL A 202 -5.20 -17.19 -3.86
C VAL A 202 -4.36 -16.54 -2.77
N MET A 203 -4.02 -15.25 -2.90
CA MET A 203 -3.20 -14.54 -1.92
C MET A 203 -3.98 -14.25 -0.63
N SER A 204 -5.26 -13.86 -0.75
CA SER A 204 -6.13 -13.62 0.40
C SER A 204 -6.40 -14.90 1.17
N GLU A 205 -6.73 -15.99 0.47
CA GLU A 205 -6.97 -17.32 1.06
C GLU A 205 -5.72 -17.83 1.78
N PHE A 206 -4.57 -17.75 1.11
CA PHE A 206 -3.29 -18.13 1.71
C PHE A 206 -3.02 -17.35 3.00
N TYR A 207 -3.14 -16.02 2.97
CA TYR A 207 -2.89 -15.20 4.15
C TYR A 207 -3.84 -15.54 5.30
N MET A 208 -5.14 -15.68 5.05
CA MET A 208 -6.13 -15.97 6.08
C MET A 208 -5.95 -17.38 6.67
N ALA A 209 -5.55 -18.35 5.85
CA ALA A 209 -5.22 -19.68 6.33
C ALA A 209 -3.95 -19.70 7.19
N ARG A 210 -2.92 -18.93 6.80
CA ARG A 210 -1.65 -18.83 7.53
C ARG A 210 -1.74 -17.99 8.79
N ASN A 211 -2.60 -16.96 8.82
CA ASN A 211 -2.79 -16.08 9.98
C ASN A 211 -4.27 -15.96 10.37
N PRO A 212 -4.87 -17.00 10.95
CA PRO A 212 -6.26 -16.95 11.40
C PRO A 212 -6.47 -15.98 12.56
N GLY A 213 -5.40 -15.57 13.25
CA GLY A 213 -5.40 -14.64 14.36
C GLY A 213 -5.25 -13.17 13.99
N TYR A 214 -5.22 -12.81 12.70
CA TYR A 214 -4.94 -11.42 12.29
C TYR A 214 -5.90 -10.39 12.91
N ARG A 215 -7.16 -10.78 13.19
CA ARG A 215 -8.14 -9.90 13.86
C ARG A 215 -7.86 -9.69 15.33
N ARG A 216 -6.98 -10.48 15.95
CA ARG A 216 -6.50 -10.29 17.32
C ARG A 216 -5.17 -9.54 17.39
N GLY A 217 -4.64 -9.11 16.23
CA GLY A 217 -3.38 -8.40 16.12
C GLY A 217 -2.17 -9.32 15.90
N ASP A 218 -2.39 -10.59 15.57
CA ASP A 218 -1.31 -11.47 15.12
C ASP A 218 -0.84 -11.03 13.74
N GLY A 219 0.47 -11.04 13.52
CA GLY A 219 1.08 -10.64 12.26
C GLY A 219 1.82 -11.78 11.58
N LEU A 220 1.69 -11.88 10.28
CA LEU A 220 2.48 -12.79 9.45
C LEU A 220 3.79 -12.10 9.07
N VAL A 221 4.94 -12.70 9.45
CA VAL A 221 6.26 -12.24 9.03
C VAL A 221 6.41 -12.43 7.53
N VAL A 222 6.78 -11.36 6.84
CA VAL A 222 7.00 -11.36 5.38
C VAL A 222 8.36 -10.76 5.07
N LEU A 223 9.16 -11.50 4.30
CA LEU A 223 10.44 -11.05 3.80
C LEU A 223 10.40 -10.88 2.28
N ILE A 224 10.83 -9.73 1.81
CA ILE A 224 10.97 -9.40 0.39
C ILE A 224 12.44 -9.10 0.12
N PRO A 225 13.17 -9.95 -0.64
CA PRO A 225 14.54 -9.64 -1.03
C PRO A 225 14.58 -8.38 -1.91
N LEU A 226 15.45 -7.45 -1.55
CA LEU A 226 15.64 -6.19 -2.27
C LEU A 226 16.96 -6.27 -3.05
N SER A 227 16.88 -6.53 -4.35
CA SER A 227 18.01 -6.42 -5.27
C SER A 227 17.73 -5.32 -6.28
N ALA A 228 18.79 -4.73 -6.88
CA ALA A 228 18.60 -3.75 -7.94
C ALA A 228 17.80 -4.34 -9.11
N ALA A 229 18.03 -5.60 -9.46
CA ALA A 229 17.27 -6.30 -10.50
C ALA A 229 15.79 -6.47 -10.13
N ALA A 230 15.50 -6.95 -8.91
CA ALA A 230 14.12 -7.09 -8.43
C ALA A 230 13.38 -5.74 -8.34
N PHE A 231 14.10 -4.68 -7.99
CA PHE A 231 13.55 -3.34 -7.97
C PHE A 231 13.17 -2.84 -9.36
N VAL A 232 14.06 -3.01 -10.34
CA VAL A 232 13.77 -2.65 -11.75
C VAL A 232 12.59 -3.47 -12.28
N GLU A 233 12.58 -4.78 -12.04
CA GLU A 233 11.48 -5.65 -12.46
C GLU A 233 10.14 -5.26 -11.81
N GLY A 234 10.12 -5.01 -10.51
CA GLY A 234 8.93 -4.57 -9.77
C GLY A 234 8.40 -3.23 -10.28
N THR A 235 9.28 -2.27 -10.56
CA THR A 235 8.95 -0.97 -11.13
C THR A 235 8.34 -1.11 -12.53
N LEU A 236 8.97 -1.90 -13.41
CA LEU A 236 8.45 -2.19 -14.75
C LEU A 236 7.08 -2.87 -14.71
N ARG A 237 6.89 -3.84 -13.81
CA ARG A 237 5.62 -4.53 -13.59
C ARG A 237 4.52 -3.56 -13.13
N HIS A 238 4.85 -2.66 -12.21
CA HIS A 238 3.92 -1.63 -11.75
C HIS A 238 3.53 -0.65 -12.88
N MET A 239 4.51 -0.19 -13.67
CA MET A 239 4.26 0.68 -14.83
C MET A 239 3.38 0.02 -15.88
N ARG A 240 3.65 -1.24 -16.24
CA ARG A 240 2.81 -2.02 -17.21
C ARG A 240 1.37 -2.13 -16.71
N ARG A 241 1.15 -2.40 -15.41
CA ARG A 241 -0.21 -2.46 -14.82
C ARG A 241 -0.90 -1.09 -14.81
N ALA A 242 -0.17 -0.03 -14.51
CA ALA A 242 -0.71 1.34 -14.53
C ALA A 242 -1.15 1.77 -15.94
N LEU A 243 -0.32 1.47 -16.96
CA LEU A 243 -0.65 1.70 -18.35
C LEU A 243 -1.85 0.85 -18.81
N GLY A 244 -1.89 -0.44 -18.49
CA GLY A 244 -3.03 -1.31 -18.80
C GLY A 244 -4.36 -0.82 -18.21
N ARG A 245 -4.34 -0.28 -16.98
CA ARG A 245 -5.54 0.35 -16.37
C ARG A 245 -5.96 1.62 -17.10
N ARG A 246 -5.01 2.45 -17.55
CA ARG A 246 -5.30 3.65 -18.37
C ARG A 246 -5.92 3.29 -19.72
N PHE A 247 -5.37 2.30 -20.42
CA PHE A 247 -5.90 1.83 -21.68
C PHE A 247 -7.33 1.25 -21.54
N LYS A 248 -7.60 0.43 -20.50
CA LYS A 248 -8.95 -0.07 -20.23
C LYS A 248 -9.96 1.06 -19.98
N ARG A 249 -9.56 2.11 -19.23
CA ARG A 249 -10.43 3.27 -19.00
C ARG A 249 -10.71 4.08 -20.25
N LEU A 250 -9.75 4.22 -21.15
CA LEU A 250 -9.91 4.92 -22.43
C LEU A 250 -10.78 4.12 -23.43
N SER A 251 -10.64 2.79 -23.44
CA SER A 251 -11.49 1.94 -24.29
C SER A 251 -12.94 1.88 -23.81
N THR A 252 -13.20 1.83 -22.50
CA THR A 252 -14.56 1.93 -21.96
C THR A 252 -15.18 3.31 -22.19
N ALA A 253 -14.41 4.39 -22.05
CA ALA A 253 -14.90 5.75 -22.33
C ALA A 253 -15.24 5.96 -23.82
N ARG A 254 -14.55 5.29 -24.73
CA ARG A 254 -14.91 5.31 -26.19
C ARG A 254 -16.17 4.53 -26.50
N LEU A 255 -16.47 3.47 -25.77
CA LEU A 255 -17.68 2.65 -25.96
C LEU A 255 -18.93 3.30 -25.35
N THR A 256 -18.76 4.23 -24.41
CA THR A 256 -19.88 4.96 -23.74
C THR A 256 -20.08 6.37 -24.29
N ALA A 257 -19.31 6.81 -25.30
CA ALA A 257 -19.60 8.08 -25.96
C ALA A 257 -20.92 7.96 -26.72
N PRO A 258 -21.94 8.81 -26.43
CA PRO A 258 -23.21 8.74 -27.15
C PRO A 258 -22.93 9.05 -28.62
N GLN A 259 -23.37 8.13 -29.48
CA GLN A 259 -23.44 8.42 -30.92
C GLN A 259 -24.43 9.58 -31.08
N THR A 260 -23.93 10.78 -31.24
CA THR A 260 -24.72 11.92 -31.70
C THR A 260 -25.25 11.58 -33.10
N HIS A 261 -26.49 11.19 -33.14
CA HIS A 261 -27.22 10.92 -34.37
C HIS A 261 -27.08 12.08 -35.35
N GLN A 262 -26.42 11.83 -36.46
CA GLN A 262 -26.63 12.56 -37.73
C GLN A 262 -28.04 12.26 -38.28
N SER A 263 -29.08 12.80 -37.64
CA SER A 263 -30.45 12.68 -38.14
C SER A 263 -31.14 14.02 -38.42
N ASN A 264 -30.37 15.11 -38.57
CA ASN A 264 -30.96 16.43 -38.90
C ASN A 264 -30.65 17.00 -40.28
N ALA A 265 -30.08 16.16 -41.21
CA ALA A 265 -29.81 16.63 -42.59
C ALA A 265 -30.89 16.21 -43.59
N LYS A 266 -31.75 15.22 -43.29
CA LYS A 266 -32.85 14.79 -44.21
C LYS A 266 -34.20 15.46 -44.01
N ALA A 267 -34.46 16.11 -42.86
CA ALA A 267 -35.74 16.77 -42.60
C ALA A 267 -35.85 18.19 -43.23
N ARG A 268 -34.74 18.81 -43.64
CA ARG A 268 -34.76 20.16 -44.26
C ARG A 268 -34.96 20.16 -45.77
N THR A 269 -34.80 19.04 -46.46
CA THR A 269 -34.96 18.96 -47.92
C THR A 269 -36.39 18.66 -48.30
N GLN A 270 -37.20 18.02 -47.46
CA GLN A 270 -38.59 17.68 -47.75
C GLN A 270 -39.60 18.82 -47.51
N THR A 271 -39.28 19.77 -46.63
CA THR A 271 -40.14 20.92 -46.34
C THR A 271 -40.06 22.05 -47.40
N ARG A 272 -39.05 22.03 -48.27
CA ARG A 272 -38.87 23.02 -49.33
C ARG A 272 -39.53 22.63 -50.64
N SER A 273 -39.85 21.32 -50.84
CA SER A 273 -40.50 20.81 -52.07
C SER A 273 -42.03 20.92 -51.97
N ASN A 274 -42.63 20.99 -50.82
CA ASN A 274 -44.09 21.08 -50.66
C ASN A 274 -44.63 22.54 -50.60
N ARG A 275 -43.76 23.58 -50.72
CA ARG A 275 -44.16 24.98 -50.68
C ARG A 275 -44.18 25.63 -52.06
N VAL A 276 -43.88 24.88 -53.13
CA VAL A 276 -43.85 25.40 -54.54
C VAL A 276 -45.06 24.93 -55.36
N LEU A 277 -45.89 24.02 -54.86
CA LEU A 277 -47.04 23.45 -55.55
C LEU A 277 -48.41 24.00 -55.08
N SER A 278 -48.47 25.08 -54.31
CA SER A 278 -49.72 25.67 -53.80
C SER A 278 -50.06 27.09 -54.30
N LEU A 279 -49.47 27.51 -55.43
CA LEU A 279 -49.81 28.84 -56.03
C LEU A 279 -49.96 28.69 -57.53
N ALA A 280 -50.98 28.00 -58.00
CA ALA A 280 -51.48 28.11 -59.36
C ALA A 280 -52.92 27.54 -59.46
N SER A 281 -53.93 28.38 -59.28
CA SER A 281 -55.23 28.21 -59.86
C SER A 281 -55.87 29.57 -60.07
N PRO A 282 -56.25 29.96 -61.29
CA PRO A 282 -56.90 31.24 -61.61
C PRO A 282 -58.40 31.22 -61.41
N PRO A 283 -59.06 32.41 -61.38
CA PRO A 283 -60.47 32.51 -61.12
C PRO A 283 -61.31 32.38 -62.40
N ALA A 284 -62.51 31.85 -62.23
CA ALA A 284 -63.68 32.10 -63.02
C ALA A 284 -64.93 32.05 -62.16
#